data_28fc6d0091fe4a8697ccb82507489e1d
#
_entry.id   28fc6d0091fe4a8697ccb82507489e1d
#
_cell.length_a   1.000
_cell.length_b   1.000
_cell.length_c   1.000
_cell.angle_alpha   90.00
_cell.angle_beta   90.00
_cell.angle_gamma   90.00
#
_symmetry.space_group_name_H-M   'P 1'
#
loop_
_entity.id
_entity.type
_entity.pdbx_description
1 polymer ?
#
loop_
_entity_poly.entity_id
_entity_poly.type
_entity_poly.pdbx_seq_one_letter_code
_entity_poly.pdbx_strand_id
1 'polypeptide(L)'
;MFKNETKEEYVVRILKTYKKNKSRLKMLELGLVTDDDSLLGAVNYDSVRVQTSNLGSLDNNIIVREKEKAKLNKYITTVDVILESLNSKDRAIIENIYFENIKYIDIAYKNNWNDKKTVWDNKERIIKELAKII
;
A
#
# COMPACT_ATOMS: atom_id res chain seq x y z
N MET A 1 -3.07 6.38 -10.10
CA MET A 1 -4.48 5.97 -10.23
C MET A 1 -4.65 5.20 -11.52
N PHE A 2 -5.40 4.12 -11.49
CA PHE A 2 -5.65 3.34 -12.71
C PHE A 2 -6.66 4.07 -13.61
N LYS A 3 -6.62 3.75 -14.91
CA LYS A 3 -7.37 4.49 -15.91
C LYS A 3 -8.87 4.60 -15.64
N ASN A 4 -9.51 3.54 -15.17
CA ASN A 4 -10.95 3.50 -14.90
C ASN A 4 -11.27 3.56 -13.41
N GLU A 5 -10.28 3.89 -12.59
CA GLU A 5 -10.44 3.94 -11.14
C GLU A 5 -10.93 5.32 -10.72
N THR A 6 -11.98 5.37 -9.90
CA THR A 6 -12.44 6.62 -9.31
C THR A 6 -11.47 7.02 -8.19
N LYS A 7 -11.54 8.28 -7.77
CA LYS A 7 -10.74 8.76 -6.65
C LYS A 7 -11.06 8.00 -5.36
N GLU A 8 -12.32 7.68 -5.14
CA GLU A 8 -12.75 6.90 -3.98
C GLU A 8 -12.17 5.49 -4.00
N GLU A 9 -12.23 4.83 -5.15
CA GLU A 9 -11.63 3.51 -5.32
C GLU A 9 -10.12 3.55 -5.12
N TYR A 10 -9.46 4.60 -5.58
CA TYR A 10 -8.04 4.81 -5.37
C TYR A 10 -7.71 4.93 -3.88
N VAL A 11 -8.47 5.76 -3.15
CA VAL A 11 -8.29 5.91 -1.70
C VAL A 11 -8.42 4.56 -0.99
N VAL A 12 -9.46 3.82 -1.30
CA VAL A 12 -9.69 2.50 -0.69
C VAL A 12 -8.51 1.56 -1.00
N ARG A 13 -8.05 1.55 -2.22
CA ARG A 13 -6.95 0.69 -2.64
C ARG A 13 -5.67 0.99 -1.88
N ILE A 14 -5.28 2.27 -1.78
CA ILE A 14 -4.05 2.63 -1.08
C ILE A 14 -4.15 2.41 0.43
N LEU A 15 -5.35 2.54 0.99
CA LEU A 15 -5.57 2.22 2.40
C LEU A 15 -5.44 0.72 2.66
N LYS A 16 -6.06 -0.10 1.81
CA LYS A 16 -6.00 -1.56 1.95
C LYS A 16 -4.58 -2.11 1.80
N THR A 17 -3.78 -1.49 0.98
CA THR A 17 -2.43 -1.96 0.69
C THR A 17 -1.35 -1.25 1.50
N TYR A 18 -1.73 -0.34 2.38
CA TYR A 18 -0.79 0.51 3.10
C TYR A 18 0.30 -0.27 3.84
N LYS A 19 -0.09 -1.22 4.69
CA LYS A 19 0.88 -2.02 5.46
C LYS A 19 1.77 -2.86 4.54
N LYS A 20 1.16 -3.43 3.51
CA LYS A 20 1.87 -4.24 2.54
C LYS A 20 2.89 -3.40 1.76
N ASN A 21 2.48 -2.21 1.35
CA ASN A 21 3.36 -1.28 0.66
C ASN A 21 4.54 -0.85 1.53
N LYS A 22 4.28 -0.58 2.81
CA LYS A 22 5.36 -0.25 3.76
C LYS A 22 6.34 -1.38 3.92
N SER A 23 5.85 -2.61 4.05
CA SER A 23 6.72 -3.79 4.17
C SER A 23 7.52 -4.01 2.90
N ARG A 24 6.90 -3.87 1.75
CA ARG A 24 7.58 -4.03 0.45
C ARG A 24 8.66 -2.97 0.27
N LEU A 25 8.35 -1.72 0.60
CA LEU A 25 9.33 -0.64 0.51
C LEU A 25 10.54 -0.92 1.40
N LYS A 26 10.28 -1.35 2.63
CA LYS A 26 11.36 -1.68 3.57
C LYS A 26 12.23 -2.83 3.04
N MET A 27 11.60 -3.84 2.46
CA MET A 27 12.33 -4.96 1.84
C MET A 27 13.23 -4.47 0.72
N LEU A 28 12.71 -3.57 -0.12
CA LEU A 28 13.49 -3.00 -1.21
C LEU A 28 14.65 -2.15 -0.69
N GLU A 29 14.40 -1.33 0.32
CA GLU A 29 15.44 -0.47 0.91
C GLU A 29 16.55 -1.28 1.58
N LEU A 30 16.21 -2.40 2.19
CA LEU A 30 17.18 -3.28 2.84
C LEU A 30 17.82 -4.27 1.89
N GLY A 31 17.43 -4.27 0.62
CA GLY A 31 17.97 -5.21 -0.35
C GLY A 31 17.57 -6.66 -0.12
N LEU A 32 16.45 -6.87 0.57
CA LEU A 32 15.97 -8.21 0.91
C LEU A 32 14.98 -8.79 -0.10
N VAL A 33 14.65 -8.02 -1.13
CA VAL A 33 13.76 -8.49 -2.18
C VAL A 33 14.50 -9.53 -3.01
N THR A 34 13.89 -10.70 -3.15
CA THR A 34 14.39 -11.72 -4.05
C THR A 34 13.62 -11.57 -5.36
N ASP A 35 14.36 -11.46 -6.45
CA ASP A 35 13.73 -11.51 -7.76
C ASP A 35 13.20 -12.92 -7.99
N ASP A 36 12.20 -13.06 -8.85
CA ASP A 36 11.77 -14.37 -9.27
C ASP A 36 12.95 -15.16 -9.82
N ASP A 37 13.87 -14.46 -10.40
CA ASP A 37 15.10 -15.04 -10.91
C ASP A 37 16.00 -15.58 -9.82
N SER A 38 15.84 -15.11 -8.61
CA SER A 38 16.61 -15.65 -7.50
C SER A 38 16.13 -17.05 -7.14
N LEU A 39 14.91 -17.39 -7.50
CA LEU A 39 14.44 -18.77 -7.45
C LEU A 39 15.21 -19.62 -8.45
N LEU A 40 15.71 -18.96 -9.46
CA LEU A 40 16.59 -19.54 -10.44
C LEU A 40 18.04 -19.31 -10.05
N GLY A 41 18.28 -19.14 -8.76
CA GLY A 41 19.60 -18.94 -8.24
C GLY A 41 20.60 -19.99 -8.72
N ALA A 42 20.12 -21.22 -8.84
CA ALA A 42 20.92 -22.29 -9.40
C ALA A 42 21.28 -22.03 -10.87
N VAL A 43 20.38 -21.42 -11.58
CA VAL A 43 20.60 -21.04 -12.98
C VAL A 43 21.56 -19.86 -13.08
N ASN A 44 21.58 -19.06 -12.04
CA ASN A 44 22.41 -17.86 -12.01
C ASN A 44 23.89 -18.15 -12.06
N TYR A 45 24.31 -19.34 -11.71
CA TYR A 45 25.71 -19.72 -11.87
C TYR A 45 26.13 -19.67 -13.32
N ASP A 46 25.24 -20.09 -14.20
CA ASP A 46 25.50 -20.00 -15.65
C ASP A 46 25.36 -18.58 -16.13
N SER A 47 24.43 -17.83 -15.53
CA SER A 47 24.22 -16.42 -15.84
C SER A 47 25.43 -15.59 -15.48
N VAL A 48 26.09 -15.92 -14.40
CA VAL A 48 27.29 -15.21 -13.94
C VAL A 48 28.38 -15.28 -14.98
N ARG A 49 28.44 -16.36 -15.74
CA ARG A 49 29.45 -16.54 -16.78
C ARG A 49 29.19 -15.65 -17.99
N VAL A 50 27.95 -15.18 -18.13
CA VAL A 50 27.56 -14.37 -19.29
C VAL A 50 27.40 -12.92 -18.83
N GLN A 51 28.13 -12.55 -17.82
CA GLN A 51 27.99 -11.26 -17.14
C GLN A 51 28.11 -10.05 -18.04
N THR A 52 28.99 -10.13 -19.05
CA THR A 52 29.18 -8.97 -19.90
C THR A 52 27.92 -8.57 -20.64
N SER A 53 27.09 -9.53 -20.99
CA SER A 53 25.81 -9.24 -21.64
C SER A 53 24.71 -8.94 -20.63
N ASN A 54 24.90 -9.30 -19.36
CA ASN A 54 23.91 -9.12 -18.32
C ASN A 54 24.06 -7.83 -17.52
N LEU A 55 25.11 -7.07 -17.77
CA LEU A 55 25.30 -5.80 -17.08
C LEU A 55 24.13 -4.84 -17.31
N GLY A 56 23.62 -4.79 -18.53
CA GLY A 56 22.45 -3.98 -18.82
C GLY A 56 21.20 -4.46 -18.09
N SER A 57 21.05 -5.78 -17.91
CA SER A 57 19.91 -6.34 -17.19
C SER A 57 19.96 -5.99 -15.71
N LEU A 58 21.14 -6.00 -15.10
CA LEU A 58 21.32 -5.59 -13.72
C LEU A 58 20.95 -4.12 -13.53
N ASP A 59 21.41 -3.27 -14.45
CA ASP A 59 21.08 -1.86 -14.42
C ASP A 59 19.58 -1.64 -14.58
N ASN A 60 18.93 -2.42 -15.44
CA ASN A 60 17.48 -2.35 -15.62
C ASN A 60 16.75 -2.77 -14.34
N ASN A 61 17.22 -3.81 -13.67
CA ASN A 61 16.62 -4.25 -12.42
C ASN A 61 16.75 -3.19 -11.33
N ILE A 62 17.87 -2.51 -11.27
CA ILE A 62 18.07 -1.40 -10.33
C ILE A 62 17.11 -0.26 -10.66
N ILE A 63 16.98 0.10 -11.92
CA ILE A 63 16.05 1.14 -12.37
C ILE A 63 14.61 0.77 -12.02
N VAL A 64 14.21 -0.47 -12.29
CA VAL A 64 12.86 -0.95 -11.98
C VAL A 64 12.58 -0.88 -10.48
N ARG A 65 13.54 -1.29 -9.67
CA ARG A 65 13.41 -1.24 -8.22
C ARG A 65 13.32 0.20 -7.71
N GLU A 66 14.09 1.11 -8.25
CA GLU A 66 14.03 2.51 -7.87
C GLU A 66 12.69 3.14 -8.25
N LYS A 67 12.13 2.78 -9.39
CA LYS A 67 10.80 3.21 -9.80
C LYS A 67 9.73 2.64 -8.88
N GLU A 68 9.87 1.38 -8.49
CA GLU A 68 8.93 0.75 -7.54
C GLU A 68 8.98 1.45 -6.19
N LYS A 69 10.17 1.74 -5.67
CA LYS A 69 10.35 2.47 -4.42
C LYS A 69 9.65 3.83 -4.47
N ALA A 70 9.85 4.57 -5.56
CA ALA A 70 9.22 5.88 -5.72
C ALA A 70 7.70 5.78 -5.72
N LYS A 71 7.16 4.78 -6.39
CA LYS A 71 5.72 4.54 -6.46
C LYS A 71 5.16 4.16 -5.09
N LEU A 72 5.84 3.26 -4.37
CA LEU A 72 5.43 2.87 -3.03
C LEU A 72 5.50 4.04 -2.06
N ASN A 73 6.56 4.84 -2.13
CA ASN A 73 6.68 6.05 -1.33
C ASN A 73 5.52 7.00 -1.57
N LYS A 74 5.13 7.17 -2.83
CA LYS A 74 4.00 8.02 -3.18
C LYS A 74 2.71 7.53 -2.52
N TYR A 75 2.43 6.24 -2.60
CA TYR A 75 1.22 5.66 -2.01
C TYR A 75 1.23 5.79 -0.49
N ILE A 76 2.35 5.46 0.14
CA ILE A 76 2.49 5.52 1.59
C ILE A 76 2.35 6.96 2.08
N THR A 77 3.05 7.89 1.45
CA THR A 77 3.00 9.30 1.81
C THR A 77 1.60 9.87 1.61
N THR A 78 0.93 9.48 0.53
CA THR A 78 -0.45 9.91 0.29
C THR A 78 -1.36 9.47 1.43
N VAL A 79 -1.26 8.23 1.87
CA VAL A 79 -2.05 7.73 3.01
C VAL A 79 -1.73 8.53 4.27
N ASP A 80 -0.46 8.74 4.56
CA ASP A 80 -0.05 9.48 5.75
C ASP A 80 -0.64 10.89 5.75
N VAL A 81 -0.59 11.56 4.62
CA VAL A 81 -1.09 12.94 4.49
C VAL A 81 -2.61 13.00 4.62
N ILE A 82 -3.33 12.11 3.93
CA ILE A 82 -4.79 12.15 3.98
C ILE A 82 -5.31 11.77 5.38
N LEU A 83 -4.63 10.86 6.07
CA LEU A 83 -5.02 10.51 7.45
C LEU A 83 -4.81 11.67 8.41
N GLU A 84 -3.79 12.50 8.18
CA GLU A 84 -3.55 13.69 8.99
C GLU A 84 -4.68 14.70 8.90
N SER A 85 -5.43 14.70 7.80
CA SER A 85 -6.57 15.61 7.62
C SER A 85 -7.78 15.20 8.45
N LEU A 86 -7.81 13.99 8.98
CA LEU A 86 -8.93 13.46 9.75
C LEU A 86 -8.78 13.80 11.23
N ASN A 87 -9.94 13.98 11.89
CA ASN A 87 -9.92 14.06 13.36
C ASN A 87 -9.61 12.68 13.94
N SER A 88 -9.31 12.62 15.23
CA SER A 88 -8.90 11.36 15.88
C SER A 88 -9.95 10.27 15.78
N LYS A 89 -11.23 10.64 15.83
CA LYS A 89 -12.34 9.67 15.76
C LYS A 89 -12.43 9.04 14.37
N ASP A 90 -12.43 9.87 13.33
CA ASP A 90 -12.52 9.41 11.95
C ASP A 90 -11.28 8.60 11.56
N ARG A 91 -10.11 9.08 11.99
CA ARG A 91 -8.85 8.37 11.75
C ARG A 91 -8.88 6.99 12.40
N ALA A 92 -9.36 6.88 13.62
CA ALA A 92 -9.45 5.61 14.32
C ALA A 92 -10.39 4.64 13.59
N ILE A 93 -11.50 5.12 13.06
CA ILE A 93 -12.43 4.29 12.29
C ILE A 93 -11.72 3.70 11.06
N ILE A 94 -11.04 4.54 10.29
CA ILE A 94 -10.32 4.10 9.09
C ILE A 94 -9.20 3.12 9.43
N GLU A 95 -8.42 3.42 10.46
CA GLU A 95 -7.35 2.53 10.90
C GLU A 95 -7.88 1.18 11.36
N ASN A 96 -8.97 1.18 12.10
CA ASN A 96 -9.59 -0.06 12.56
C ASN A 96 -10.09 -0.92 11.40
N ILE A 97 -10.67 -0.29 10.39
CA ILE A 97 -11.21 -1.02 9.23
C ILE A 97 -10.08 -1.56 8.34
N TYR A 98 -9.15 -0.69 7.94
CA TYR A 98 -8.19 -1.03 6.89
C TYR A 98 -6.85 -1.53 7.42
N PHE A 99 -6.43 -1.08 8.60
CA PHE A 99 -5.13 -1.49 9.14
C PHE A 99 -5.23 -2.63 10.14
N GLU A 100 -6.24 -2.59 11.00
CA GLU A 100 -6.41 -3.61 12.05
C GLU A 100 -7.41 -4.70 11.65
N ASN A 101 -8.13 -4.51 10.56
CA ASN A 101 -9.13 -5.47 10.06
C ASN A 101 -10.16 -5.85 11.12
N ILE A 102 -10.59 -4.88 11.92
CA ILE A 102 -11.59 -5.09 12.95
C ILE A 102 -12.97 -5.16 12.29
N LYS A 103 -13.80 -6.08 12.74
CA LYS A 103 -15.16 -6.23 12.22
C LYS A 103 -15.99 -5.01 12.53
N TYR A 104 -16.90 -4.67 11.63
CA TYR A 104 -17.76 -3.48 11.79
C TYR A 104 -18.59 -3.54 13.08
N ILE A 105 -19.08 -4.72 13.45
CA ILE A 105 -19.86 -4.86 14.68
C ILE A 105 -19.02 -4.49 15.91
N ASP A 106 -17.75 -4.86 15.92
CA ASP A 106 -16.84 -4.54 17.02
C ASP A 106 -16.52 -3.05 17.07
N ILE A 107 -16.38 -2.42 15.91
CA ILE A 107 -16.15 -0.97 15.81
C ILE A 107 -17.38 -0.22 16.33
N ALA A 108 -18.58 -0.68 15.94
CA ALA A 108 -19.82 -0.11 16.42
C ALA A 108 -19.91 -0.20 17.95
N TYR A 109 -19.57 -1.34 18.50
CA TYR A 109 -19.58 -1.55 19.93
C TYR A 109 -18.64 -0.57 20.65
N LYS A 110 -17.41 -0.40 20.14
CA LYS A 110 -16.43 0.52 20.72
C LYS A 110 -16.91 1.97 20.72
N ASN A 111 -17.74 2.34 19.76
CA ASN A 111 -18.24 3.70 19.61
C ASN A 111 -19.64 3.89 20.19
N ASN A 112 -20.17 2.86 20.86
CA ASN A 112 -21.51 2.87 21.41
C ASN A 112 -22.58 3.10 20.34
N TRP A 113 -22.38 2.58 19.15
CA TRP A 113 -23.35 2.62 18.07
C TRP A 113 -24.20 1.34 18.07
N ASN A 114 -25.46 1.48 17.67
CA ASN A 114 -26.41 0.38 17.74
C ASN A 114 -26.22 -0.68 16.68
N ASP A 115 -25.66 -0.32 15.53
CA ASP A 115 -25.48 -1.29 14.46
C ASP A 115 -24.24 -1.01 13.61
N LYS A 116 -23.87 -2.02 12.83
CA LYS A 116 -22.71 -1.96 11.95
C LYS A 116 -22.91 -1.05 10.74
N LYS A 117 -24.16 -0.75 10.38
CA LYS A 117 -24.45 0.16 9.28
C LYS A 117 -23.93 1.56 9.55
N THR A 118 -23.98 1.99 10.82
CA THR A 118 -23.44 3.28 11.23
C THR A 118 -21.94 3.37 10.92
N VAL A 119 -21.21 2.28 11.14
CA VAL A 119 -19.78 2.20 10.82
C VAL A 119 -19.60 2.34 9.31
N TRP A 120 -20.39 1.60 8.54
CA TRP A 120 -20.29 1.64 7.07
C TRP A 120 -20.60 3.03 6.54
N ASP A 121 -21.66 3.69 7.05
CA ASP A 121 -22.03 5.05 6.64
C ASP A 121 -20.91 6.05 6.94
N ASN A 122 -20.31 5.95 8.11
CA ASN A 122 -19.18 6.82 8.48
C ASN A 122 -17.96 6.56 7.59
N LYS A 123 -17.67 5.31 7.35
CA LYS A 123 -16.57 4.94 6.45
C LYS A 123 -16.77 5.55 5.07
N GLU A 124 -17.96 5.41 4.50
CA GLU A 124 -18.25 5.97 3.18
C GLU A 124 -18.11 7.49 3.15
N ARG A 125 -18.61 8.15 4.19
CA ARG A 125 -18.46 9.61 4.32
C ARG A 125 -17.01 10.01 4.35
N ILE A 126 -16.21 9.32 5.16
CA ILE A 126 -14.78 9.62 5.31
C ILE A 126 -14.04 9.40 3.98
N ILE A 127 -14.31 8.30 3.30
CA ILE A 127 -13.68 8.00 2.01
C ILE A 127 -13.98 9.09 0.98
N LYS A 128 -15.22 9.58 0.96
CA LYS A 128 -15.59 10.68 0.05
C LYS A 128 -14.84 11.96 0.37
N GLU A 129 -14.68 12.26 1.66
CA GLU A 129 -13.92 13.43 2.09
C GLU A 129 -12.45 13.31 1.70
N LEU A 130 -11.85 12.13 1.91
CA LEU A 130 -10.47 11.89 1.53
C LEU A 130 -10.26 11.98 0.02
N ALA A 131 -11.22 11.51 -0.75
CA ALA A 131 -11.16 11.58 -2.21
C ALA A 131 -11.11 13.02 -2.72
N LYS A 132 -11.70 13.96 -1.99
CA LYS A 132 -11.66 15.37 -2.37
C LYS A 132 -10.29 16.00 -2.21
N ILE A 133 -9.44 15.44 -1.35
CA ILE A 133 -8.09 15.95 -1.13
C ILE A 133 -7.14 15.52 -2.25
N ILE A 134 -7.41 14.39 -2.83
CA ILE A 134 -6.63 13.82 -3.93
C ILE A 134 -7.09 14.45 -5.27
#